data_881ab62421d6e2694747bfa59822c7f9
#
_entry.id   881ab62421d6e2694747bfa59822c7f9
#
_cell.length_a   1.000
_cell.length_b   1.000
_cell.length_c   1.000
_cell.angle_alpha   90.00
_cell.angle_beta   90.00
_cell.angle_gamma   90.00
#
_symmetry.space_group_name_H-M   'P 1'
#
loop_
_entity.id
_entity.type
_entity.pdbx_description
1 polymer ?
#
loop_
_entity_poly.entity_id
_entity_poly.type
_entity_poly.pdbx_seq_one_letter_code
_entity_poly.pdbx_strand_id
1 'polypeptide(L)'
;MLSVCALPAVAQVPTDGLLMPAKTFCTGFMYQHDTWDHYWEGTLKRDNGNVGTFTGNSVMWYGVYGVTPKINIMASIPYGANKLSGGTLIPMNGMQDAMISGKYKLLQTEIGPGKFNTFAVASFSTPLSNYSPDFFPISLGTHTTNVGGRLTLNYTHKLGIYLNASGGYTWRSNTRLDRPEHYTNNTLYTSNEVWMPNTIDYKVDLGYHKGPIQAEFSYMQMNTLGGGDIRRQDMPFVSNRMNAQRIGGLVMYYLPWPRNFGVRGMVNYTLNGRNVGQATTLMAGVLYTIYFNRQNSSNESQNK
;
A
#
# COMPACT_ATOMS: atom_id res chain seq x y z
N MET A 1 -16.17 16.25 35.99
CA MET A 1 -15.47 15.21 35.18
C MET A 1 -16.03 15.29 33.76
N LEU A 2 -15.36 16.03 32.87
CA LEU A 2 -15.75 16.13 31.46
C LEU A 2 -15.29 14.86 30.74
N SER A 3 -16.23 13.95 30.46
CA SER A 3 -15.99 12.81 29.57
C SER A 3 -15.83 13.35 28.14
N VAL A 4 -14.60 13.60 27.74
CA VAL A 4 -14.26 13.89 26.35
C VAL A 4 -14.33 12.56 25.60
N CYS A 5 -15.45 12.27 24.92
CA CYS A 5 -15.50 11.26 23.88
C CYS A 5 -14.52 11.68 22.77
N ALA A 6 -13.27 11.27 22.89
CA ALA A 6 -12.34 11.31 21.79
C ALA A 6 -12.84 10.27 20.76
N LEU A 7 -13.49 10.74 19.70
CA LEU A 7 -13.79 9.89 18.56
C LEU A 7 -12.44 9.37 18.03
N PRO A 8 -12.26 8.05 17.87
CA PRO A 8 -11.04 7.52 17.36
C PRO A 8 -10.85 8.02 15.92
N ALA A 9 -9.84 8.86 15.72
CA ALA A 9 -9.35 9.15 14.38
C ALA A 9 -8.73 7.85 13.84
N VAL A 10 -9.07 7.45 12.62
CA VAL A 10 -8.64 6.17 12.06
C VAL A 10 -7.94 6.44 10.74
N ALA A 11 -6.62 6.25 10.69
CA ALA A 11 -5.89 6.27 9.42
C ALA A 11 -6.17 4.96 8.67
N GLN A 12 -6.77 5.09 7.50
CA GLN A 12 -7.29 3.99 6.71
C GLN A 12 -6.43 3.71 5.49
N VAL A 13 -6.31 2.43 5.13
CA VAL A 13 -5.74 1.96 3.87
C VAL A 13 -6.73 1.01 3.17
N PRO A 14 -6.59 0.76 1.86
CA PRO A 14 -7.49 -0.13 1.14
C PRO A 14 -7.62 -1.54 1.74
N THR A 15 -6.58 -2.03 2.42
CA THR A 15 -6.48 -3.41 2.93
C THR A 15 -6.98 -3.61 4.35
N ASP A 16 -7.21 -2.54 5.13
CA ASP A 16 -7.62 -2.65 6.53
C ASP A 16 -9.13 -2.87 6.71
N GLY A 17 -9.53 -3.26 7.92
CA GLY A 17 -10.92 -3.44 8.34
C GLY A 17 -11.56 -2.20 8.96
N LEU A 18 -11.06 -1.00 8.67
CA LEU A 18 -11.50 0.24 9.28
C LEU A 18 -12.32 1.08 8.30
N LEU A 19 -13.16 1.95 8.84
CA LEU A 19 -13.93 2.93 8.07
C LEU A 19 -13.95 4.27 8.80
N MET A 20 -13.61 5.35 8.09
CA MET A 20 -13.70 6.72 8.62
C MET A 20 -15.16 7.10 8.84
N PRO A 21 -15.48 7.84 9.91
CA PRO A 21 -16.79 8.41 10.09
C PRO A 21 -17.20 9.32 8.93
N ALA A 22 -18.51 9.41 8.67
CA ALA A 22 -19.02 10.34 7.64
C ALA A 22 -18.60 11.79 7.93
N LYS A 23 -18.36 12.57 6.87
CA LYS A 23 -17.93 13.96 6.93
C LYS A 23 -16.64 14.17 7.75
N THR A 24 -15.73 13.21 7.66
CA THR A 24 -14.40 13.27 8.27
C THR A 24 -13.35 13.11 7.17
N PHE A 25 -12.34 13.95 7.19
CA PHE A 25 -11.20 13.87 6.27
C PHE A 25 -9.91 13.65 7.07
N CYS A 26 -9.21 12.57 6.78
CA CYS A 26 -7.87 12.31 7.30
C CYS A 26 -6.87 12.48 6.16
N THR A 27 -5.85 13.27 6.37
CA THR A 27 -4.77 13.46 5.39
C THR A 27 -3.41 13.44 6.07
N GLY A 28 -2.37 13.17 5.31
CA GLY A 28 -1.03 13.13 5.86
C GLY A 28 0.04 12.85 4.81
N PHE A 29 1.26 12.73 5.33
CA PHE A 29 2.44 12.37 4.55
C PHE A 29 3.10 11.15 5.15
N MET A 30 3.60 10.27 4.30
CA MET A 30 4.35 9.09 4.65
C MET A 30 5.69 9.11 3.93
N TYR A 31 6.79 9.00 4.66
CA TYR A 31 8.10 8.71 4.11
C TYR A 31 8.32 7.20 4.12
N GLN A 32 8.87 6.67 3.05
CA GLN A 32 9.24 5.26 2.90
C GLN A 32 10.70 5.15 2.48
N HIS A 33 11.39 4.20 3.08
CA HIS A 33 12.75 3.79 2.75
C HIS A 33 12.76 2.30 2.48
N ASP A 34 13.16 1.92 1.26
CA ASP A 34 13.32 0.53 0.83
C ASP A 34 14.80 0.25 0.60
N THR A 35 15.27 -0.90 1.06
CA THR A 35 16.65 -1.34 0.79
C THR A 35 16.71 -2.86 0.62
N TRP A 36 17.57 -3.32 -0.30
CA TRP A 36 17.89 -4.73 -0.48
C TRP A 36 19.23 -4.90 -1.22
N ASP A 37 19.95 -5.98 -0.92
CA ASP A 37 21.21 -6.40 -1.53
C ASP A 37 21.18 -7.88 -1.94
N HIS A 38 20.09 -8.59 -1.67
CA HIS A 38 19.79 -9.93 -2.11
C HIS A 38 18.50 -9.93 -2.92
N TYR A 39 18.40 -10.86 -3.88
CA TYR A 39 17.20 -11.01 -4.70
C TYR A 39 16.99 -12.48 -5.09
N TRP A 40 15.83 -12.80 -5.61
CA TRP A 40 15.55 -14.09 -6.20
C TRP A 40 15.60 -14.00 -7.73
N GLU A 41 16.48 -14.83 -8.34
CA GLU A 41 16.48 -15.14 -9.76
C GLU A 41 15.62 -16.39 -9.95
N GLY A 42 14.42 -16.24 -10.51
CA GLY A 42 13.41 -17.28 -10.35
C GLY A 42 13.16 -17.52 -8.86
N THR A 43 13.42 -18.73 -8.39
CA THR A 43 13.30 -19.12 -6.96
C THR A 43 14.66 -19.23 -6.25
N LEU A 44 15.77 -19.04 -6.96
CA LEU A 44 17.12 -19.11 -6.41
C LEU A 44 17.52 -17.75 -5.81
N LYS A 45 17.79 -17.74 -4.52
CA LYS A 45 18.25 -16.54 -3.83
C LYS A 45 19.73 -16.27 -4.19
N ARG A 46 20.03 -15.01 -4.51
CA ARG A 46 21.36 -14.53 -4.91
C ARG A 46 21.72 -13.23 -4.21
N ASP A 47 23.03 -13.02 -4.09
CA ASP A 47 23.60 -11.71 -3.76
C ASP A 47 23.55 -10.82 -5.01
N ASN A 48 23.30 -9.52 -4.79
CA ASN A 48 23.20 -8.55 -5.87
C ASN A 48 24.58 -7.94 -6.22
N GLY A 49 25.57 -8.79 -6.51
CA GLY A 49 26.96 -8.37 -6.75
C GLY A 49 27.15 -7.48 -7.97
N ASN A 50 26.25 -7.52 -8.97
CA ASN A 50 26.38 -6.78 -10.21
C ASN A 50 26.02 -5.30 -10.07
N VAL A 51 25.00 -4.99 -9.26
CA VAL A 51 24.46 -3.63 -9.12
C VAL A 51 24.48 -3.14 -7.66
N GLY A 52 24.96 -3.98 -6.74
CA GLY A 52 25.10 -3.64 -5.34
C GLY A 52 23.78 -3.50 -4.60
N THR A 53 23.71 -2.59 -3.65
CA THR A 53 22.53 -2.36 -2.81
C THR A 53 21.55 -1.43 -3.53
N PHE A 54 20.31 -1.87 -3.66
CA PHE A 54 19.19 -1.00 -4.03
C PHE A 54 18.76 -0.14 -2.83
N THR A 55 18.51 1.13 -3.11
CA THR A 55 17.91 2.06 -2.15
C THR A 55 16.81 2.85 -2.86
N GLY A 56 15.59 2.74 -2.33
CA GLY A 56 14.42 3.53 -2.74
C GLY A 56 13.97 4.42 -1.60
N ASN A 57 13.71 5.69 -1.89
CA ASN A 57 13.11 6.63 -0.97
C ASN A 57 11.86 7.20 -1.61
N SER A 58 10.77 7.32 -0.86
CA SER A 58 9.59 8.01 -1.36
C SER A 58 8.88 8.82 -0.28
N VAL A 59 8.22 9.87 -0.72
CA VAL A 59 7.27 10.63 0.10
C VAL A 59 5.92 10.53 -0.56
N MET A 60 4.92 10.09 0.17
CA MET A 60 3.56 9.92 -0.32
C MET A 60 2.61 10.82 0.46
N TRP A 61 1.90 11.70 -0.26
CA TRP A 61 0.68 12.29 0.25
C TRP A 61 -0.45 11.28 0.19
N TYR A 62 -1.29 11.23 1.21
CA TYR A 62 -2.52 10.46 1.20
C TYR A 62 -3.67 11.21 1.84
N GLY A 63 -4.89 10.92 1.40
CA GLY A 63 -6.13 11.46 1.93
C GLY A 63 -7.22 10.40 1.96
N VAL A 64 -8.06 10.43 2.99
CA VAL A 64 -9.22 9.57 3.17
C VAL A 64 -10.41 10.43 3.57
N TYR A 65 -11.50 10.34 2.84
CA TYR A 65 -12.75 11.05 3.14
C TYR A 65 -13.89 10.08 3.40
N GLY A 66 -14.51 10.20 4.57
CA GLY A 66 -15.75 9.51 4.92
C GLY A 66 -16.95 10.21 4.27
N VAL A 67 -17.45 9.64 3.15
CA VAL A 67 -18.59 10.19 2.42
C VAL A 67 -19.89 9.91 3.17
N THR A 68 -20.06 8.66 3.56
CA THR A 68 -21.22 8.18 4.35
C THR A 68 -20.74 7.23 5.45
N PRO A 69 -21.60 6.77 6.38
CA PRO A 69 -21.22 5.74 7.35
C PRO A 69 -20.81 4.39 6.72
N LYS A 70 -21.01 4.22 5.41
CA LYS A 70 -20.69 2.98 4.69
C LYS A 70 -19.69 3.18 3.56
N ILE A 71 -19.37 4.41 3.15
CA ILE A 71 -18.56 4.71 1.96
C ILE A 71 -17.43 5.65 2.32
N ASN A 72 -16.20 5.24 2.01
CA ASN A 72 -15.02 6.08 2.05
C ASN A 72 -14.35 6.15 0.69
N ILE A 73 -13.76 7.31 0.39
CA ILE A 73 -12.89 7.53 -0.77
C ILE A 73 -11.48 7.79 -0.26
N MET A 74 -10.50 7.17 -0.89
CA MET A 74 -9.08 7.30 -0.55
C MET A 74 -8.31 7.71 -1.79
N ALA A 75 -7.29 8.54 -1.62
CA ALA A 75 -6.36 8.93 -2.68
C ALA A 75 -4.93 8.97 -2.16
N SER A 76 -3.97 8.68 -3.02
CA SER A 76 -2.55 8.82 -2.71
C SER A 76 -1.74 9.24 -3.93
N ILE A 77 -0.69 10.04 -3.68
CA ILE A 77 0.22 10.57 -4.69
C ILE A 77 1.64 10.44 -4.14
N PRO A 78 2.45 9.48 -4.63
CA PRO A 78 3.83 9.30 -4.20
C PRO A 78 4.82 10.01 -5.14
N TYR A 79 5.93 10.49 -4.57
CA TYR A 79 7.14 10.90 -5.26
C TYR A 79 8.28 10.01 -4.79
N GLY A 80 9.00 9.39 -5.71
CA GLY A 80 10.07 8.42 -5.43
C GLY A 80 11.42 8.81 -6.00
N ALA A 81 12.47 8.26 -5.37
CA ALA A 81 13.85 8.34 -5.84
C ALA A 81 14.55 7.00 -5.56
N ASN A 82 14.98 6.32 -6.62
CA ASN A 82 15.60 5.01 -6.60
C ASN A 82 17.03 5.09 -7.10
N LYS A 83 17.94 4.36 -6.45
CA LYS A 83 19.35 4.24 -6.84
C LYS A 83 19.93 2.89 -6.51
N LEU A 84 21.04 2.56 -7.16
CA LEU A 84 21.89 1.40 -6.87
C LEU A 84 23.27 1.89 -6.39
N SER A 85 23.93 1.11 -5.56
CA SER A 85 25.28 1.45 -5.08
C SER A 85 26.37 1.07 -6.08
N GLY A 86 26.06 0.28 -7.09
CA GLY A 86 26.99 -0.17 -8.15
C GLY A 86 26.30 -0.30 -9.50
N GLY A 87 27.04 -0.78 -10.50
CA GLY A 87 26.55 -0.89 -11.86
C GLY A 87 26.54 0.42 -12.63
N THR A 88 25.84 0.46 -13.77
CA THR A 88 25.81 1.58 -14.72
C THR A 88 24.43 2.25 -14.83
N LEU A 89 23.44 1.78 -14.07
CA LEU A 89 22.11 2.36 -14.11
C LEU A 89 22.09 3.71 -13.39
N ILE A 90 21.57 4.71 -14.06
CA ILE A 90 21.48 6.09 -13.55
C ILE A 90 20.30 6.17 -12.56
N PRO A 91 20.47 6.81 -11.39
CA PRO A 91 19.36 7.00 -10.44
C PRO A 91 18.13 7.64 -11.07
N MET A 92 16.95 7.18 -10.70
CA MET A 92 15.68 7.67 -11.23
C MET A 92 14.85 8.30 -10.10
N ASN A 93 14.24 9.46 -10.36
CA ASN A 93 13.32 10.12 -9.45
C ASN A 93 12.15 10.75 -10.21
N GLY A 94 11.02 10.92 -9.52
CA GLY A 94 9.84 11.53 -10.11
C GLY A 94 8.54 11.12 -9.40
N MET A 95 7.43 11.62 -9.93
CA MET A 95 6.10 11.22 -9.50
C MET A 95 5.86 9.76 -9.94
N GLN A 96 5.36 8.96 -9.00
CA GLN A 96 4.97 7.57 -9.26
C GLN A 96 3.49 7.49 -9.67
N ASP A 97 2.88 6.32 -9.51
CA ASP A 97 1.48 6.12 -9.87
C ASP A 97 0.56 6.71 -8.79
N ALA A 98 -0.33 7.64 -9.17
CA ALA A 98 -1.42 8.05 -8.30
C ALA A 98 -2.45 6.94 -8.18
N MET A 99 -3.08 6.85 -7.01
CA MET A 99 -4.16 5.89 -6.75
C MET A 99 -5.37 6.59 -6.17
N ILE A 100 -6.56 6.17 -6.62
CA ILE A 100 -7.85 6.45 -6.00
C ILE A 100 -8.56 5.14 -5.68
N SER A 101 -9.23 5.06 -4.54
CA SER A 101 -9.97 3.87 -4.12
C SER A 101 -11.28 4.25 -3.44
N GLY A 102 -12.33 3.47 -3.71
CA GLY A 102 -13.59 3.52 -2.98
C GLY A 102 -13.74 2.28 -2.11
N LYS A 103 -14.01 2.44 -0.81
CA LYS A 103 -14.29 1.36 0.12
C LYS A 103 -15.76 1.42 0.55
N TYR A 104 -16.45 0.29 0.42
CA TYR A 104 -17.84 0.13 0.80
C TYR A 104 -18.02 -0.96 1.85
N LYS A 105 -18.72 -0.66 2.94
CA LYS A 105 -19.08 -1.63 3.97
C LYS A 105 -20.32 -2.41 3.53
N LEU A 106 -20.09 -3.68 3.13
CA LEU A 106 -21.13 -4.59 2.65
C LEU A 106 -22.02 -5.08 3.79
N LEU A 107 -21.38 -5.53 4.88
CA LEU A 107 -22.04 -6.17 6.00
C LEU A 107 -21.42 -5.72 7.31
N GLN A 108 -22.25 -5.57 8.33
CA GLN A 108 -21.83 -5.45 9.72
C GLN A 108 -22.81 -6.25 10.58
N THR A 109 -22.30 -7.17 11.38
CA THR A 109 -23.08 -7.97 12.31
C THR A 109 -22.32 -8.16 13.62
N GLU A 110 -23.02 -8.44 14.69
CA GLU A 110 -22.42 -8.77 15.98
C GLU A 110 -22.27 -10.29 16.08
N ILE A 111 -21.08 -10.75 16.45
CA ILE A 111 -20.77 -12.16 16.65
C ILE A 111 -20.10 -12.30 18.02
N GLY A 112 -20.84 -12.88 18.97
CA GLY A 112 -20.36 -13.01 20.35
C GLY A 112 -19.97 -11.65 20.95
N PRO A 113 -18.78 -11.51 21.54
CA PRO A 113 -18.33 -10.27 22.17
C PRO A 113 -17.71 -9.25 21.17
N GLY A 114 -17.88 -9.43 19.88
CA GLY A 114 -17.25 -8.59 18.86
C GLY A 114 -18.17 -8.27 17.69
N LYS A 115 -17.60 -7.50 16.75
CA LYS A 115 -18.27 -7.08 15.50
C LYS A 115 -17.54 -7.67 14.31
N PHE A 116 -18.31 -8.27 13.41
CA PHE A 116 -17.84 -8.74 12.14
C PHE A 116 -18.26 -7.77 11.04
N ASN A 117 -17.32 -7.37 10.20
CA ASN A 117 -17.52 -6.46 9.09
C ASN A 117 -16.98 -7.08 7.80
N THR A 118 -17.64 -6.77 6.69
CA THR A 118 -17.16 -7.11 5.35
C THR A 118 -17.09 -5.84 4.51
N PHE A 119 -15.97 -5.63 3.82
CA PHE A 119 -15.76 -4.48 2.97
C PHE A 119 -15.39 -4.92 1.56
N ALA A 120 -15.95 -4.21 0.57
CA ALA A 120 -15.49 -4.26 -0.81
C ALA A 120 -14.71 -2.98 -1.11
N VAL A 121 -13.63 -3.11 -1.86
CA VAL A 121 -12.82 -1.98 -2.32
C VAL A 121 -12.64 -2.09 -3.81
N ALA A 122 -12.88 -0.98 -4.52
CA ALA A 122 -12.46 -0.79 -5.90
C ALA A 122 -11.34 0.24 -5.94
N SER A 123 -10.32 0.01 -6.76
CA SER A 123 -9.16 0.90 -6.89
C SER A 123 -8.79 1.13 -8.34
N PHE A 124 -8.27 2.31 -8.61
CA PHE A 124 -7.71 2.71 -9.90
C PHE A 124 -6.37 3.40 -9.63
N SER A 125 -5.35 3.07 -10.42
CA SER A 125 -4.08 3.79 -10.40
C SER A 125 -3.53 4.01 -11.80
N THR A 126 -2.78 5.10 -11.96
CA THR A 126 -2.18 5.48 -13.24
C THR A 126 -0.89 6.29 -13.00
N PRO A 127 0.14 6.14 -13.87
CA PRO A 127 1.36 6.93 -13.78
C PRO A 127 1.08 8.44 -13.87
N LEU A 128 1.78 9.23 -13.03
CA LEU A 128 1.71 10.70 -13.05
C LEU A 128 2.89 11.34 -13.79
N SER A 129 3.94 10.59 -14.06
CA SER A 129 5.08 11.05 -14.85
C SER A 129 5.49 10.00 -15.89
N ASN A 130 6.18 10.45 -16.92
CA ASN A 130 6.65 9.57 -18.01
C ASN A 130 7.99 8.93 -17.64
N TYR A 131 8.03 8.12 -16.56
CA TYR A 131 9.20 7.33 -16.22
C TYR A 131 9.29 6.07 -17.09
N SER A 132 10.51 5.64 -17.44
CA SER A 132 10.69 4.42 -18.21
C SER A 132 10.55 3.17 -17.33
N PRO A 133 9.67 2.21 -17.70
CA PRO A 133 9.56 0.93 -17.00
C PRO A 133 10.71 -0.04 -17.34
N ASP A 134 11.56 0.29 -18.31
CA ASP A 134 12.60 -0.60 -18.84
C ASP A 134 13.84 -0.72 -17.93
N PHE A 135 13.96 0.16 -16.95
CA PHE A 135 15.14 0.24 -16.08
C PHE A 135 14.93 -0.42 -14.70
N PHE A 136 14.27 -1.57 -14.64
CA PHE A 136 14.23 -2.33 -13.40
C PHE A 136 15.65 -2.71 -12.93
N PRO A 137 15.94 -2.62 -11.62
CA PRO A 137 15.01 -2.36 -10.52
C PRO A 137 14.85 -0.88 -10.14
N ILE A 138 15.53 0.08 -10.81
CA ILE A 138 15.48 1.51 -10.42
C ILE A 138 14.26 2.25 -10.97
N SER A 139 13.48 1.66 -11.87
CA SER A 139 12.23 2.25 -12.35
C SER A 139 11.29 2.61 -11.19
N LEU A 140 10.54 3.71 -11.34
CA LEU A 140 9.61 4.20 -10.33
C LEU A 140 8.32 3.37 -10.22
N GLY A 141 8.12 2.44 -11.16
CA GLY A 141 6.97 1.56 -11.22
C GLY A 141 6.92 0.78 -12.52
N THR A 142 5.78 0.19 -12.82
CA THR A 142 5.55 -0.59 -14.06
C THR A 142 5.01 0.23 -15.21
N HIS A 143 4.72 1.51 -14.99
CA HIS A 143 4.11 2.44 -15.96
C HIS A 143 2.82 1.89 -16.58
N THR A 144 1.99 1.25 -15.74
CA THR A 144 0.71 0.65 -16.13
C THR A 144 -0.46 1.39 -15.50
N THR A 145 -1.59 1.44 -16.21
CA THR A 145 -2.87 1.75 -15.60
C THR A 145 -3.45 0.48 -14.99
N ASN A 146 -3.88 0.55 -13.73
CA ASN A 146 -4.35 -0.61 -12.99
C ASN A 146 -5.77 -0.40 -12.49
N VAL A 147 -6.59 -1.47 -12.54
CA VAL A 147 -7.92 -1.53 -11.94
C VAL A 147 -7.96 -2.71 -10.98
N GLY A 148 -8.30 -2.45 -9.73
CA GLY A 148 -8.30 -3.46 -8.67
C GLY A 148 -9.64 -3.64 -8.00
N GLY A 149 -9.92 -4.87 -7.57
CA GLY A 149 -11.03 -5.23 -6.70
C GLY A 149 -10.51 -6.01 -5.50
N ARG A 150 -11.03 -5.72 -4.29
CA ARG A 150 -10.61 -6.37 -3.05
C ARG A 150 -11.81 -6.63 -2.16
N LEU A 151 -11.78 -7.76 -1.47
CA LEU A 151 -12.69 -8.08 -0.37
C LEU A 151 -11.88 -8.14 0.93
N THR A 152 -12.41 -7.54 2.01
CA THR A 152 -11.81 -7.57 3.34
C THR A 152 -12.83 -8.04 4.36
N LEU A 153 -12.47 -9.02 5.16
CA LEU A 153 -13.19 -9.53 6.31
C LEU A 153 -12.49 -9.02 7.57
N ASN A 154 -13.25 -8.48 8.49
CA ASN A 154 -12.73 -7.95 9.75
C ASN A 154 -13.56 -8.48 10.91
N TYR A 155 -12.91 -8.99 11.94
CA TYR A 155 -13.53 -9.25 13.24
C TYR A 155 -12.81 -8.41 14.31
N THR A 156 -13.57 -7.58 15.01
CA THR A 156 -13.04 -6.74 16.10
C THR A 156 -13.74 -7.11 17.40
N HIS A 157 -12.97 -7.64 18.37
CA HIS A 157 -13.42 -7.96 19.70
C HIS A 157 -13.54 -6.68 20.56
N LYS A 158 -14.47 -6.66 21.53
CA LYS A 158 -14.70 -5.51 22.46
C LYS A 158 -13.46 -5.08 23.26
N LEU A 159 -12.47 -5.95 23.42
CA LEU A 159 -11.18 -5.63 24.05
C LEU A 159 -10.25 -4.81 23.15
N GLY A 160 -10.60 -4.61 21.87
CA GLY A 160 -9.80 -3.88 20.89
C GLY A 160 -8.90 -4.77 20.02
N ILE A 161 -8.83 -6.08 20.28
CA ILE A 161 -8.13 -7.02 19.40
C ILE A 161 -8.94 -7.23 18.14
N TYR A 162 -8.28 -7.25 16.98
CA TYR A 162 -8.94 -7.52 15.71
C TYR A 162 -8.13 -8.44 14.80
N LEU A 163 -8.84 -9.13 13.93
CA LEU A 163 -8.31 -9.95 12.85
C LEU A 163 -8.86 -9.43 11.53
N ASN A 164 -7.99 -9.15 10.57
CA ASN A 164 -8.36 -8.85 9.20
C ASN A 164 -7.86 -9.96 8.27
N ALA A 165 -8.67 -10.32 7.28
CA ALA A 165 -8.26 -11.13 6.16
C ALA A 165 -8.74 -10.43 4.88
N SER A 166 -7.83 -10.16 3.95
CA SER A 166 -8.19 -9.52 2.69
C SER A 166 -7.58 -10.23 1.49
N GLY A 167 -8.30 -10.25 0.38
CA GLY A 167 -7.82 -10.75 -0.91
C GLY A 167 -8.20 -9.80 -2.02
N GLY A 168 -7.28 -9.59 -2.96
CA GLY A 168 -7.45 -8.67 -4.06
C GLY A 168 -6.98 -9.25 -5.39
N TYR A 169 -7.59 -8.76 -6.47
CA TYR A 169 -7.17 -8.97 -7.85
C TYR A 169 -6.95 -7.61 -8.49
N THR A 170 -5.84 -7.48 -9.24
CA THR A 170 -5.53 -6.27 -10.01
C THR A 170 -5.29 -6.63 -11.47
N TRP A 171 -6.12 -6.07 -12.32
CA TRP A 171 -5.90 -6.01 -13.75
C TRP A 171 -4.90 -4.90 -14.06
N ARG A 172 -3.96 -5.18 -14.99
CA ARG A 172 -2.93 -4.24 -15.44
C ARG A 172 -3.05 -4.02 -16.94
N SER A 173 -2.95 -2.77 -17.39
CA SER A 173 -2.78 -2.47 -18.80
C SER A 173 -1.42 -2.96 -19.29
N ASN A 174 -1.25 -3.07 -20.61
CA ASN A 174 0.08 -3.15 -21.19
C ASN A 174 0.89 -1.90 -20.85
N THR A 175 2.21 -2.04 -20.86
CA THR A 175 3.16 -0.93 -20.73
C THR A 175 3.95 -0.76 -22.02
N ARG A 176 4.59 0.40 -22.20
CA ARG A 176 5.41 0.70 -23.36
C ARG A 176 6.83 0.97 -22.94
N LEU A 177 7.79 0.38 -23.70
CA LEU A 177 9.22 0.59 -23.54
C LEU A 177 9.69 1.72 -24.44
N ASP A 178 10.87 2.27 -24.13
CA ASP A 178 11.53 3.29 -24.96
C ASP A 178 12.28 2.69 -26.16
N ARG A 179 12.27 1.37 -26.31
CA ARG A 179 12.92 0.62 -27.42
C ARG A 179 11.87 -0.06 -28.31
N PRO A 180 12.15 -0.24 -29.61
CA PRO A 180 11.16 -0.75 -30.58
C PRO A 180 10.91 -2.26 -30.45
N GLU A 181 11.76 -2.99 -29.73
CA GLU A 181 11.68 -4.45 -29.58
C GLU A 181 12.13 -4.90 -28.20
N HIS A 182 11.69 -6.07 -27.79
CA HIS A 182 12.09 -6.67 -26.52
C HIS A 182 12.13 -8.20 -26.61
N TYR A 183 12.93 -8.81 -25.73
CA TYR A 183 13.06 -10.25 -25.63
C TYR A 183 12.54 -10.72 -24.26
N THR A 184 11.58 -11.64 -24.28
CA THR A 184 11.03 -12.25 -23.07
C THR A 184 10.53 -13.66 -23.37
N ASN A 185 10.59 -14.58 -22.40
CA ASN A 185 10.15 -15.97 -22.55
C ASN A 185 10.76 -16.69 -23.78
N ASN A 186 12.04 -16.45 -24.07
CA ASN A 186 12.77 -17.01 -25.22
C ASN A 186 12.22 -16.58 -26.59
N THR A 187 11.49 -15.48 -26.68
CA THR A 187 10.92 -14.96 -27.92
C THR A 187 11.25 -13.48 -28.06
N LEU A 188 11.69 -13.12 -29.30
CA LEU A 188 11.83 -11.72 -29.71
C LEU A 188 10.49 -11.17 -30.17
N TYR A 189 10.10 -10.03 -29.61
CA TYR A 189 8.92 -9.27 -30.02
C TYR A 189 9.35 -7.96 -30.66
N THR A 190 8.96 -7.73 -31.90
CA THR A 190 9.19 -6.48 -32.65
C THR A 190 8.11 -5.46 -32.31
N SER A 191 8.00 -5.12 -31.04
CA SER A 191 7.01 -4.19 -30.50
C SER A 191 7.58 -3.54 -29.23
N ASN A 192 7.26 -2.28 -29.01
CA ASN A 192 7.54 -1.60 -27.74
C ASN A 192 6.44 -1.82 -26.68
N GLU A 193 5.33 -2.45 -27.07
CA GLU A 193 4.22 -2.75 -26.15
C GLU A 193 4.45 -4.10 -25.48
N VAL A 194 4.40 -4.11 -24.16
CA VAL A 194 4.64 -5.28 -23.33
C VAL A 194 3.38 -5.65 -22.58
N TRP A 195 2.95 -6.90 -22.74
CA TRP A 195 1.87 -7.45 -21.93
C TRP A 195 2.29 -7.57 -20.46
N MET A 196 1.47 -7.07 -19.55
CA MET A 196 1.71 -7.11 -18.13
C MET A 196 0.82 -8.16 -17.45
N PRO A 197 1.40 -9.12 -16.71
CA PRO A 197 0.61 -10.11 -16.00
C PRO A 197 -0.17 -9.45 -14.87
N ASN A 198 -1.45 -9.80 -14.73
CA ASN A 198 -2.29 -9.39 -13.62
C ASN A 198 -1.77 -9.92 -12.30
N THR A 199 -2.23 -9.36 -11.18
CA THR A 199 -1.80 -9.81 -9.85
C THR A 199 -2.98 -10.23 -8.98
N ILE A 200 -2.67 -11.17 -8.08
CA ILE A 200 -3.53 -11.54 -6.95
C ILE A 200 -2.73 -11.36 -5.67
N ASP A 201 -3.35 -10.81 -4.65
CA ASP A 201 -2.71 -10.63 -3.35
C ASP A 201 -3.64 -11.00 -2.19
N TYR A 202 -3.00 -11.41 -1.09
CA TYR A 202 -3.65 -11.74 0.16
C TYR A 202 -2.92 -11.05 1.31
N LYS A 203 -3.69 -10.62 2.30
CA LYS A 203 -3.15 -10.04 3.53
C LYS A 203 -3.95 -10.54 4.73
N VAL A 204 -3.25 -10.91 5.80
CA VAL A 204 -3.84 -11.24 7.10
C VAL A 204 -3.16 -10.36 8.14
N ASP A 205 -3.95 -9.69 8.96
CA ASP A 205 -3.49 -8.81 10.03
C ASP A 205 -4.07 -9.25 11.36
N LEU A 206 -3.22 -9.39 12.36
CA LEU A 206 -3.61 -9.47 13.77
C LEU A 206 -3.24 -8.15 14.43
N GLY A 207 -4.23 -7.46 15.00
CA GLY A 207 -3.98 -6.13 15.54
C GLY A 207 -4.71 -5.85 16.84
N TYR A 208 -4.35 -4.73 17.43
CA TYR A 208 -4.96 -4.13 18.59
C TYR A 208 -5.22 -2.66 18.33
N HIS A 209 -6.46 -2.21 18.57
CA HIS A 209 -6.84 -0.82 18.46
C HIS A 209 -7.76 -0.44 19.62
N LYS A 210 -7.24 0.35 20.56
CA LYS A 210 -8.01 0.88 21.67
C LYS A 210 -7.43 2.23 22.14
N GLY A 211 -8.31 3.21 22.28
CA GLY A 211 -7.87 4.56 22.64
C GLY A 211 -6.98 5.17 21.55
N PRO A 212 -5.83 5.77 21.92
CA PRO A 212 -4.96 6.44 20.96
C PRO A 212 -3.99 5.51 20.22
N ILE A 213 -3.96 4.22 20.54
CA ILE A 213 -2.95 3.27 20.04
C ILE A 213 -3.58 2.29 19.08
N GLN A 214 -2.92 2.09 17.94
CA GLN A 214 -3.11 0.93 17.06
C GLN A 214 -1.76 0.25 16.83
N ALA A 215 -1.74 -1.07 16.99
CA ALA A 215 -0.60 -1.91 16.64
C ALA A 215 -1.09 -3.09 15.80
N GLU A 216 -0.30 -3.51 14.83
CA GLU A 216 -0.68 -4.56 13.88
C GLU A 216 0.53 -5.37 13.47
N PHE A 217 0.37 -6.67 13.40
CA PHE A 217 1.28 -7.60 12.74
C PHE A 217 0.60 -8.14 11.49
N SER A 218 1.32 -8.18 10.37
CA SER A 218 0.79 -8.53 9.05
C SER A 218 1.59 -9.64 8.40
N TYR A 219 0.89 -10.54 7.71
CA TYR A 219 1.44 -11.39 6.67
C TYR A 219 0.81 -11.01 5.33
N MET A 220 1.64 -10.84 4.30
CA MET A 220 1.22 -10.46 2.95
C MET A 220 1.83 -11.37 1.92
N GLN A 221 1.04 -11.77 0.92
CA GLN A 221 1.50 -12.50 -0.25
C GLN A 221 0.96 -11.84 -1.51
N MET A 222 1.84 -11.63 -2.49
CA MET A 222 1.49 -11.14 -3.82
C MET A 222 2.02 -12.13 -4.86
N ASN A 223 1.21 -12.44 -5.86
CA ASN A 223 1.56 -13.29 -6.98
C ASN A 223 1.15 -12.63 -8.29
N THR A 224 2.05 -12.62 -9.28
CA THR A 224 1.68 -12.31 -10.66
C THR A 224 1.12 -13.56 -11.35
N LEU A 225 0.08 -13.36 -12.15
CA LEU A 225 -0.62 -14.42 -12.88
C LEU A 225 -0.02 -14.61 -14.27
N GLY A 226 1.30 -14.83 -14.34
CA GLY A 226 2.04 -15.01 -15.57
C GLY A 226 3.44 -14.37 -15.51
N GLY A 227 4.07 -14.23 -16.67
CA GLY A 227 5.42 -13.71 -16.82
C GLY A 227 6.49 -14.79 -16.72
N GLY A 228 7.66 -14.50 -17.28
CA GLY A 228 8.84 -15.36 -17.24
C GLY A 228 9.74 -15.07 -16.03
N ASP A 229 10.77 -15.89 -15.89
CA ASP A 229 11.81 -15.66 -14.88
C ASP A 229 12.92 -14.76 -15.41
N ILE A 230 13.61 -14.06 -14.52
CA ILE A 230 14.91 -13.44 -14.77
C ILE A 230 15.88 -14.56 -15.06
N ARG A 231 16.70 -14.41 -16.09
CA ARG A 231 17.82 -15.30 -16.39
C ARG A 231 19.12 -14.67 -15.91
N ARG A 232 20.10 -15.51 -15.61
CA ARG A 232 21.39 -15.07 -15.02
C ARG A 232 22.10 -13.97 -15.83
N GLN A 233 21.97 -13.99 -17.16
CA GLN A 233 22.57 -13.01 -18.05
C GLN A 233 21.70 -11.82 -18.38
N ASP A 234 20.44 -11.84 -17.97
CA ASP A 234 19.46 -10.80 -18.29
C ASP A 234 19.26 -9.85 -17.11
N MET A 235 18.92 -8.61 -17.41
CA MET A 235 18.39 -7.67 -16.41
C MET A 235 16.92 -8.01 -16.07
N PRO A 236 16.45 -7.65 -14.88
CA PRO A 236 15.03 -7.76 -14.56
C PRO A 236 14.18 -7.05 -15.60
N PHE A 237 13.10 -7.70 -16.04
CA PHE A 237 12.18 -7.17 -17.03
C PHE A 237 10.82 -6.88 -16.40
N VAL A 238 10.18 -5.81 -16.85
CA VAL A 238 8.93 -5.29 -16.24
C VAL A 238 7.82 -6.33 -16.14
N SER A 239 7.72 -7.25 -17.12
CA SER A 239 6.69 -8.31 -17.13
C SER A 239 7.15 -9.65 -16.53
N ASN A 240 8.28 -9.70 -15.82
CA ASN A 240 8.66 -10.89 -15.11
C ASN A 240 7.60 -11.32 -14.09
N ARG A 241 7.52 -12.62 -13.83
CA ARG A 241 6.73 -13.18 -12.76
C ARG A 241 7.30 -12.73 -11.42
N MET A 242 6.62 -11.82 -10.73
CA MET A 242 7.07 -11.27 -9.45
C MET A 242 6.14 -11.75 -8.34
N ASN A 243 6.62 -12.67 -7.51
CA ASN A 243 5.89 -13.12 -6.33
C ASN A 243 6.67 -12.71 -5.08
N ALA A 244 5.97 -12.35 -4.02
CA ALA A 244 6.59 -11.98 -2.75
C ALA A 244 5.72 -12.41 -1.56
N GLN A 245 6.38 -12.95 -0.54
CA GLN A 245 5.82 -13.20 0.79
C GLN A 245 6.49 -12.26 1.76
N ARG A 246 5.71 -11.48 2.50
CA ARG A 246 6.21 -10.46 3.41
C ARG A 246 5.56 -10.58 4.78
N ILE A 247 6.33 -10.24 5.80
CA ILE A 247 5.80 -9.95 7.14
C ILE A 247 5.97 -8.47 7.41
N GLY A 248 5.13 -7.92 8.27
CA GLY A 248 5.22 -6.53 8.62
C GLY A 248 4.63 -6.21 9.98
N GLY A 249 4.92 -5.02 10.44
CA GLY A 249 4.34 -4.45 11.65
C GLY A 249 3.99 -2.99 11.45
N LEU A 250 2.96 -2.55 12.14
CA LEU A 250 2.50 -1.17 12.15
C LEU A 250 2.24 -0.75 13.59
N VAL A 251 2.68 0.45 13.93
CA VAL A 251 2.27 1.15 15.15
C VAL A 251 1.80 2.54 14.77
N MET A 252 0.66 2.93 15.31
CA MET A 252 0.10 4.27 15.16
C MET A 252 -0.31 4.80 16.52
N TYR A 253 -0.02 6.08 16.75
CA TYR A 253 -0.34 6.77 17.99
C TYR A 253 -0.98 8.13 17.70
N TYR A 254 -2.16 8.36 18.26
CA TYR A 254 -2.84 9.66 18.20
C TYR A 254 -2.42 10.51 19.36
N LEU A 255 -1.86 11.69 19.07
CA LEU A 255 -1.35 12.60 20.08
C LEU A 255 -2.48 13.22 20.92
N PRO A 256 -2.31 13.37 22.23
CA PRO A 256 -3.25 14.10 23.06
C PRO A 256 -3.24 15.60 22.72
N TRP A 257 -2.09 16.09 22.28
CA TRP A 257 -1.89 17.45 21.78
C TRP A 257 -0.72 17.47 20.74
N PRO A 258 -0.87 18.15 19.59
CA PRO A 258 -2.10 18.80 19.10
C PRO A 258 -3.20 17.76 18.81
N ARG A 259 -4.45 18.14 19.07
CA ARG A 259 -5.60 17.25 18.85
C ARG A 259 -5.73 16.87 17.37
N ASN A 260 -6.25 15.67 17.10
CA ASN A 260 -6.46 15.11 15.76
C ASN A 260 -5.17 14.80 14.99
N PHE A 261 -4.02 14.92 15.62
CA PHE A 261 -2.74 14.57 15.03
C PHE A 261 -2.36 13.14 15.41
N GLY A 262 -1.77 12.43 14.48
CA GLY A 262 -1.26 11.09 14.72
C GLY A 262 0.10 10.88 14.05
N VAL A 263 0.86 9.95 14.60
CA VAL A 263 2.13 9.48 14.04
C VAL A 263 2.01 7.99 13.75
N ARG A 264 2.65 7.55 12.67
CA ARG A 264 2.59 6.16 12.20
C ARG A 264 3.98 5.67 11.83
N GLY A 265 4.32 4.48 12.30
CA GLY A 265 5.52 3.76 11.88
C GLY A 265 5.15 2.39 11.34
N MET A 266 5.86 1.93 10.32
CA MET A 266 5.68 0.60 9.74
C MET A 266 7.02 0.00 9.35
N VAL A 267 7.10 -1.32 9.41
CA VAL A 267 8.20 -2.11 8.88
C VAL A 267 7.64 -3.29 8.10
N ASN A 268 8.26 -3.59 6.95
CA ASN A 268 7.96 -4.80 6.20
C ASN A 268 9.28 -5.47 5.80
N TYR A 269 9.28 -6.80 5.76
CA TYR A 269 10.41 -7.61 5.34
C TYR A 269 9.96 -8.70 4.40
N THR A 270 10.69 -8.88 3.28
CA THR A 270 10.43 -9.94 2.31
C THR A 270 11.07 -11.25 2.78
N LEU A 271 10.24 -12.22 3.17
CA LEU A 271 10.66 -13.54 3.65
C LEU A 271 11.09 -14.45 2.48
N ASN A 272 10.29 -14.44 1.42
CA ASN A 272 10.47 -15.29 0.25
C ASN A 272 9.97 -14.57 -1.00
N GLY A 273 10.53 -14.93 -2.16
CA GLY A 273 10.16 -14.28 -3.40
C GLY A 273 10.46 -15.09 -4.65
N ARG A 274 9.99 -14.56 -5.79
CA ARG A 274 10.37 -14.98 -7.13
C ARG A 274 10.57 -13.72 -7.97
N ASN A 275 11.77 -13.54 -8.53
CA ASN A 275 12.15 -12.37 -9.32
C ASN A 275 11.95 -11.02 -8.61
N VAL A 276 12.18 -10.98 -7.32
CA VAL A 276 12.05 -9.77 -6.50
C VAL A 276 13.25 -9.61 -5.57
N GLY A 277 13.54 -8.39 -5.14
CA GLY A 277 14.52 -8.11 -4.09
C GLY A 277 14.04 -8.55 -2.70
N GLN A 278 14.97 -8.97 -1.83
CA GLN A 278 14.70 -9.22 -0.42
C GLN A 278 14.66 -7.90 0.35
N ALA A 279 13.61 -7.14 0.13
CA ALA A 279 13.51 -5.79 0.64
C ALA A 279 13.17 -5.74 2.13
N THR A 280 13.85 -4.82 2.83
CA THR A 280 13.41 -4.24 4.09
C THR A 280 12.83 -2.86 3.78
N THR A 281 11.57 -2.65 4.16
CA THR A 281 10.86 -1.38 3.98
C THR A 281 10.60 -0.77 5.34
N LEU A 282 11.05 0.45 5.56
CA LEU A 282 10.73 1.27 6.74
C LEU A 282 9.85 2.43 6.31
N MET A 283 8.78 2.69 7.07
CA MET A 283 7.89 3.81 6.80
C MET A 283 7.63 4.61 8.08
N ALA A 284 7.61 5.93 7.95
CA ALA A 284 7.23 6.83 9.03
C ALA A 284 6.33 7.93 8.46
N GLY A 285 5.29 8.29 9.19
CA GLY A 285 4.34 9.28 8.69
C GLY A 285 3.60 10.02 9.77
N VAL A 286 3.02 11.13 9.34
CA VAL A 286 2.15 11.99 10.15
C VAL A 286 0.79 12.07 9.49
N LEU A 287 -0.23 12.23 10.30
CA LEU A 287 -1.61 12.36 9.84
C LEU A 287 -2.36 13.41 10.64
N TYR A 288 -3.32 14.03 10.00
CA TYR A 288 -4.22 15.00 10.61
C TYR A 288 -5.66 14.71 10.20
N THR A 289 -6.56 14.74 11.17
CA THR A 289 -7.99 14.44 10.95
C THR A 289 -8.84 15.69 11.15
N ILE A 290 -9.67 16.00 10.14
CA ILE A 290 -10.59 17.14 10.10
C ILE A 290 -12.02 16.61 10.18
N TYR A 291 -12.81 17.14 11.10
CA TYR A 291 -14.23 16.82 11.28
C TYR A 291 -15.08 18.00 10.79
N PHE A 292 -15.87 17.80 9.73
CA PHE A 292 -16.71 18.86 9.12
C PHE A 292 -18.06 19.04 9.82
N ASN A 293 -18.43 18.11 10.74
CA ASN A 293 -19.67 18.20 11.53
C ASN A 293 -19.34 18.26 13.03
N ARG A 294 -18.76 19.36 13.50
CA ARG A 294 -18.96 19.78 14.88
C ARG A 294 -20.26 20.58 14.92
N GLN A 295 -21.41 19.94 15.16
CA GLN A 295 -22.56 20.66 15.70
C GLN A 295 -22.11 21.29 17.01
N ASN A 296 -22.19 22.62 17.08
CA ASN A 296 -21.97 23.39 18.30
C ASN A 296 -22.93 22.86 19.38
N SER A 297 -22.43 22.08 20.32
CA SER A 297 -23.11 21.76 21.58
C SER A 297 -23.15 22.96 22.52
N SER A 298 -23.08 24.19 22.01
CA SER A 298 -23.09 25.44 22.79
C SER A 298 -24.47 26.10 22.89
N ASN A 299 -25.53 25.51 22.34
CA ASN A 299 -26.88 26.13 22.38
C ASN A 299 -27.88 25.50 23.37
N GLU A 300 -27.47 24.53 24.21
CA GLU A 300 -28.39 23.96 25.23
C GLU A 300 -28.20 24.50 26.65
N SER A 301 -27.34 25.48 26.89
CA SER A 301 -27.12 26.07 28.24
C SER A 301 -27.72 27.44 28.42
N GLN A 302 -28.58 27.94 27.52
CA GLN A 302 -29.23 29.25 27.70
C GLN A 302 -30.76 29.20 27.85
N ASN A 303 -31.36 28.03 27.99
CA ASN A 303 -32.79 27.91 28.31
C ASN A 303 -33.01 26.93 29.49
N LYS A 304 -32.50 27.29 30.67
CA LYS A 304 -33.04 26.85 31.96
C LYS A 304 -32.78 27.93 33.00
#